data_9e5f8a1395f24ce2dc529ffdd5b78141
#
_entry.id   9e5f8a1395f24ce2dc529ffdd5b78141
#
_cell.length_a   1.000
_cell.length_b   1.000
_cell.length_c   1.000
_cell.angle_alpha   90.00
_cell.angle_beta   90.00
_cell.angle_gamma   90.00
#
_symmetry.space_group_name_H-M   'P 1'
#
loop_
_entity.id
_entity.type
_entity.pdbx_description
1 polymer ?
#
loop_
_entity_poly.entity_id
_entity_poly.type
_entity_poly.pdbx_seq_one_letter_code
_entity_poly.pdbx_strand_id
1 'polypeptide(L)'
;MNAAEKSIVVNAPVAEVYERWLRFEELPKFIKSLGEVERIDDKHFSFNTVRDGKEQRGVIEVIRQIPERRIAWRTIADGVGLGVVSFEPRSDTVTEITLKLRSVFDPSISGQSADEYLLNFKQLIENQQR
;
A
#
# COMPACT_ATOMS: atom_id res chain seq x y z
N MET A 1 -11.71 -5.19 15.82
CA MET A 1 -10.75 -5.28 14.71
C MET A 1 -11.33 -4.59 13.49
N ASN A 2 -10.61 -3.63 12.95
CA ASN A 2 -11.05 -2.86 11.79
C ASN A 2 -10.43 -3.45 10.52
N ALA A 3 -11.26 -3.64 9.51
CA ALA A 3 -10.81 -4.17 8.23
C ALA A 3 -11.50 -3.44 7.09
N ALA A 4 -10.78 -3.23 6.01
CA ALA A 4 -11.31 -2.63 4.79
C ALA A 4 -10.78 -3.39 3.59
N GLU A 5 -11.64 -3.59 2.59
CA GLU A 5 -11.25 -4.22 1.33
C GLU A 5 -11.87 -3.44 0.19
N LYS A 6 -11.03 -3.01 -0.74
CA LYS A 6 -11.47 -2.26 -1.91
C LYS A 6 -10.66 -2.66 -3.13
N SER A 7 -11.25 -2.48 -4.30
CA SER A 7 -10.61 -2.81 -5.57
C SER A 7 -10.72 -1.64 -6.55
N ILE A 8 -9.76 -1.58 -7.46
CA ILE A 8 -9.76 -0.61 -8.54
C ILE A 8 -9.10 -1.24 -9.77
N VAL A 9 -9.50 -0.76 -10.94
CA VAL A 9 -8.89 -1.21 -12.20
C VAL A 9 -7.97 -0.10 -12.71
N VAL A 10 -6.73 -0.47 -13.03
CA VAL A 10 -5.74 0.48 -13.56
C VAL A 10 -5.31 0.06 -14.98
N ASN A 11 -5.02 1.06 -15.79
CA ASN A 11 -4.61 0.85 -17.18
C ASN A 11 -3.10 0.70 -17.26
N ALA A 12 -2.62 -0.45 -16.80
CA ALA A 12 -1.19 -0.78 -16.81
C ALA A 12 -1.01 -2.29 -16.73
N PRO A 13 0.08 -2.83 -17.32
CA PRO A 13 0.39 -4.27 -17.23
C PRO A 13 0.65 -4.67 -15.76
N VAL A 14 0.31 -5.92 -15.44
CA VAL A 14 0.44 -6.43 -14.07
C VAL A 14 1.89 -6.37 -13.56
N ALA A 15 2.86 -6.61 -14.41
CA ALA A 15 4.27 -6.54 -14.01
C ALA A 15 4.64 -5.14 -13.54
N GLU A 16 4.20 -4.11 -14.27
CA GLU A 16 4.48 -2.71 -13.92
C GLU A 16 3.77 -2.32 -12.63
N VAL A 17 2.51 -2.72 -12.48
CA VAL A 17 1.72 -2.42 -11.29
C VAL A 17 2.36 -3.06 -10.06
N TYR A 18 2.75 -4.32 -10.17
CA TYR A 18 3.39 -5.05 -9.09
C TYR A 18 4.70 -4.37 -8.67
N GLU A 19 5.56 -4.06 -9.62
CA GLU A 19 6.85 -3.44 -9.32
C GLU A 19 6.70 -2.06 -8.69
N ARG A 20 5.73 -1.27 -9.13
CA ARG A 20 5.50 0.06 -8.54
C ARG A 20 5.04 -0.03 -7.09
N TRP A 21 4.15 -0.97 -6.80
CA TRP A 21 3.70 -1.14 -5.41
C TRP A 21 4.84 -1.64 -4.52
N LEU A 22 5.71 -2.47 -5.07
CA LEU A 22 6.82 -3.05 -4.31
C LEU A 22 7.86 -2.00 -3.88
N ARG A 23 7.87 -0.84 -4.51
CA ARG A 23 8.76 0.26 -4.13
C ARG A 23 8.20 0.96 -2.89
N PHE A 24 8.38 0.34 -1.73
CA PHE A 24 7.79 0.83 -0.49
C PHE A 24 8.30 2.23 -0.09
N GLU A 25 9.50 2.61 -0.53
CA GLU A 25 10.02 3.96 -0.29
C GLU A 25 9.17 5.03 -0.98
N GLU A 26 8.37 4.65 -1.96
CA GLU A 26 7.49 5.57 -2.70
C GLU A 26 6.05 5.58 -2.19
N LEU A 27 5.74 4.80 -1.14
CA LEU A 27 4.38 4.77 -0.58
C LEU A 27 3.83 6.17 -0.25
N PRO A 28 4.62 7.12 0.27
CA PRO A 28 4.08 8.45 0.56
C PRO A 28 3.52 9.19 -0.64
N LYS A 29 3.87 8.76 -1.86
CA LYS A 29 3.33 9.39 -3.07
C LYS A 29 1.83 9.14 -3.23
N PHE A 30 1.32 8.03 -2.66
CA PHE A 30 -0.11 7.72 -2.75
C PHE A 30 -0.78 7.43 -1.41
N ILE A 31 -0.01 7.19 -0.36
CA ILE A 31 -0.53 7.08 1.01
C ILE A 31 -0.11 8.33 1.76
N LYS A 32 -0.98 9.33 1.75
CA LYS A 32 -0.63 10.67 2.24
C LYS A 32 -0.41 10.76 3.74
N SER A 33 -0.91 9.78 4.50
CA SER A 33 -0.69 9.74 5.94
C SER A 33 0.74 9.35 6.32
N LEU A 34 1.50 8.78 5.37
CA LEU A 34 2.90 8.45 5.60
C LEU A 34 3.79 9.63 5.29
N GLY A 35 4.76 9.88 6.15
CA GLY A 35 5.79 10.87 5.90
C GLY A 35 6.89 10.26 5.04
N GLU A 36 8.05 10.04 5.63
CA GLU A 36 9.19 9.49 4.90
C GLU A 36 9.30 7.99 5.15
N VAL A 37 9.57 7.21 4.10
CA VAL A 37 9.80 5.77 4.20
C VAL A 37 11.22 5.49 3.74
N GLU A 38 12.00 4.82 4.58
CA GLU A 38 13.39 4.47 4.27
C GLU A 38 13.59 2.96 4.37
N ARG A 39 14.34 2.41 3.43
CA ARG A 39 14.65 0.99 3.41
C ARG A 39 15.69 0.67 4.49
N ILE A 40 15.39 -0.33 5.32
CA ILE A 40 16.34 -0.89 6.30
C ILE A 40 17.04 -2.09 5.69
N ASP A 41 16.28 -3.01 5.10
CA ASP A 41 16.80 -4.17 4.38
C ASP A 41 15.74 -4.61 3.36
N ASP A 42 15.91 -5.77 2.75
CA ASP A 42 15.04 -6.24 1.67
C ASP A 42 13.57 -6.39 2.09
N LYS A 43 13.30 -6.53 3.39
CA LYS A 43 11.95 -6.79 3.88
C LYS A 43 11.49 -5.80 4.93
N HIS A 44 12.33 -4.86 5.33
CA HIS A 44 12.02 -3.92 6.40
C HIS A 44 12.22 -2.48 5.95
N PHE A 45 11.26 -1.63 6.30
CA PHE A 45 11.27 -0.21 5.99
C PHE A 45 10.86 0.56 7.22
N SER A 46 11.58 1.63 7.55
CA SER A 46 11.14 2.54 8.60
C SER A 46 10.24 3.61 8.00
N PHE A 47 9.31 4.11 8.78
CA PHE A 47 8.45 5.19 8.35
C PHE A 47 8.10 6.11 9.50
N ASN A 48 7.64 7.31 9.17
CA ASN A 48 7.03 8.19 10.15
C ASN A 48 5.64 8.60 9.66
N THR A 49 4.81 8.99 10.60
CA THR A 49 3.47 9.49 10.34
C THR A 49 3.14 10.52 11.41
N VAL A 50 2.21 11.43 11.13
CA VAL A 50 1.74 12.40 12.09
C VAL A 50 0.28 12.09 12.41
N ARG A 51 -0.02 11.91 13.68
CA ARG A 51 -1.38 11.66 14.16
C ARG A 51 -1.64 12.54 15.36
N ASP A 52 -2.72 13.31 15.30
CA ASP A 52 -3.12 14.22 16.38
C ASP A 52 -1.99 15.18 16.78
N GLY A 53 -1.24 15.67 15.79
CA GLY A 53 -0.13 16.56 16.01
C GLY A 53 1.13 15.93 16.54
N LYS A 54 1.15 14.60 16.70
CA LYS A 54 2.31 13.88 17.21
C LYS A 54 2.93 13.03 16.11
N GLU A 55 4.26 13.09 16.03
CA GLU A 55 4.99 12.24 15.13
C GLU A 55 5.11 10.84 15.73
N GLN A 56 4.81 9.84 14.93
CA GLN A 56 4.99 8.44 15.29
C GLN A 56 5.93 7.79 14.30
N ARG A 57 6.77 6.88 14.78
CA ARG A 57 7.67 6.11 13.94
C ARG A 57 7.30 4.65 14.01
N GLY A 58 7.53 3.95 12.92
CA GLY A 58 7.24 2.53 12.88
C GLY A 58 8.05 1.82 11.83
N VAL A 59 7.75 0.54 11.68
CA VAL A 59 8.43 -0.33 10.73
C VAL A 59 7.39 -1.06 9.91
N ILE A 60 7.63 -1.14 8.60
CA ILE A 60 6.87 -1.99 7.70
C ILE A 60 7.72 -3.23 7.44
N GLU A 61 7.14 -4.41 7.68
CA GLU A 61 7.79 -5.68 7.38
C GLU A 61 7.03 -6.36 6.26
N VAL A 62 7.72 -6.65 5.15
CA VAL A 62 7.12 -7.41 4.06
C VAL A 62 7.17 -8.88 4.43
N ILE A 63 6.01 -9.50 4.60
CA ILE A 63 5.93 -10.89 5.08
C ILE A 63 5.69 -11.89 3.96
N ARG A 64 5.22 -11.43 2.79
CA ARG A 64 5.03 -12.32 1.65
C ARG A 64 5.07 -11.55 0.34
N GLN A 65 5.75 -12.12 -0.64
CA GLN A 65 5.80 -11.61 -2.00
C GLN A 65 5.57 -12.78 -2.95
N ILE A 66 4.50 -12.69 -3.74
CA ILE A 66 4.25 -13.62 -4.83
C ILE A 66 4.25 -12.76 -6.09
N PRO A 67 5.29 -12.86 -6.93
CA PRO A 67 5.45 -11.95 -8.08
C PRO A 67 4.20 -11.86 -8.95
N GLU A 68 3.80 -10.61 -9.21
CA GLU A 68 2.65 -10.24 -10.05
C GLU A 68 1.32 -10.77 -9.52
N ARG A 69 1.28 -11.23 -8.25
CA ARG A 69 0.07 -11.76 -7.65
C ARG A 69 -0.29 -11.09 -6.34
N ARG A 70 0.67 -10.99 -5.39
CA ARG A 70 0.33 -10.56 -4.04
C ARG A 70 1.55 -10.03 -3.29
N ILE A 71 1.33 -8.99 -2.51
CA ILE A 71 2.29 -8.51 -1.53
C ILE A 71 1.54 -8.38 -0.21
N ALA A 72 2.08 -8.97 0.86
CA ALA A 72 1.53 -8.84 2.20
C ALA A 72 2.59 -8.23 3.10
N TRP A 73 2.16 -7.33 3.97
CA TRP A 73 3.07 -6.64 4.89
C TRP A 73 2.40 -6.45 6.24
N ARG A 74 3.24 -6.20 7.24
CA ARG A 74 2.83 -5.88 8.60
C ARG A 74 3.42 -4.52 8.96
N THR A 75 2.62 -3.69 9.58
CA THR A 75 3.04 -2.37 10.05
C THR A 75 3.07 -2.40 11.57
N ILE A 76 4.19 -2.03 12.16
CA ILE A 76 4.37 -1.97 13.61
C ILE A 76 4.70 -0.54 13.99
N ALA A 77 3.83 0.08 14.76
CA ALA A 77 4.02 1.43 15.28
C ALA A 77 3.44 1.45 16.70
N ASP A 78 2.33 2.16 16.88
CA ASP A 78 1.59 2.13 18.15
C ASP A 78 0.45 1.11 17.99
N GLY A 79 0.82 -0.11 17.68
CA GLY A 79 -0.10 -1.18 17.35
C GLY A 79 0.38 -1.94 16.14
N VAL A 80 -0.43 -2.89 15.68
CA VAL A 80 -0.10 -3.72 14.52
C VAL A 80 -1.17 -3.59 13.46
N GLY A 81 -0.74 -3.26 12.25
CA GLY A 81 -1.59 -3.26 11.08
C GLY A 81 -1.14 -4.34 10.11
N LEU A 82 -2.06 -4.83 9.31
CA LEU A 82 -1.78 -5.79 8.24
C LEU A 82 -2.31 -5.24 6.93
N GLY A 83 -1.55 -5.43 5.87
CA GLY A 83 -1.96 -5.05 4.54
C GLY A 83 -1.69 -6.15 3.55
N VAL A 84 -2.59 -6.33 2.61
CA VAL A 84 -2.42 -7.25 1.50
C VAL A 84 -2.91 -6.55 0.25
N VAL A 85 -2.07 -6.52 -0.77
CA VAL A 85 -2.48 -6.07 -2.10
C VAL A 85 -2.37 -7.25 -3.05
N SER A 86 -3.43 -7.48 -3.82
CA SER A 86 -3.50 -8.55 -4.80
C SER A 86 -3.66 -7.95 -6.18
N PHE A 87 -3.09 -8.61 -7.18
CA PHE A 87 -3.08 -8.14 -8.55
C PHE A 87 -3.69 -9.21 -9.45
N GLU A 88 -4.62 -8.82 -10.31
CA GLU A 88 -5.22 -9.73 -11.27
C GLU A 88 -5.21 -9.09 -12.65
N PRO A 89 -4.46 -9.65 -13.61
CA PRO A 89 -4.46 -9.11 -14.96
C PRO A 89 -5.82 -9.34 -15.60
N ARG A 90 -6.40 -8.26 -16.14
CA ARG A 90 -7.64 -8.33 -16.92
C ARG A 90 -7.33 -8.43 -18.40
N SER A 91 -6.20 -7.87 -18.81
CA SER A 91 -5.66 -7.96 -20.16
C SER A 91 -4.16 -7.67 -20.08
N ASP A 92 -3.50 -7.62 -21.22
CA ASP A 92 -2.08 -7.29 -21.29
C ASP A 92 -1.77 -5.88 -20.79
N THR A 93 -2.77 -4.99 -20.76
CA THR A 93 -2.58 -3.58 -20.42
C THR A 93 -3.50 -3.10 -19.29
N VAL A 94 -4.24 -4.01 -18.65
CA VAL A 94 -5.20 -3.64 -17.61
C VAL A 94 -5.08 -4.63 -16.44
N THR A 95 -5.01 -4.09 -15.22
CA THR A 95 -4.87 -4.89 -14.00
C THR A 95 -5.90 -4.44 -12.98
N GLU A 96 -6.54 -5.40 -12.31
CA GLU A 96 -7.36 -5.12 -11.15
C GLU A 96 -6.52 -5.26 -9.89
N ILE A 97 -6.59 -4.27 -9.01
CA ILE A 97 -5.87 -4.25 -7.74
C ILE A 97 -6.89 -4.34 -6.62
N THR A 98 -6.67 -5.25 -5.68
CA THR A 98 -7.49 -5.36 -4.47
C THR A 98 -6.60 -5.10 -3.27
N LEU A 99 -6.98 -4.12 -2.45
CA LEU A 99 -6.25 -3.75 -1.25
C LEU A 99 -7.08 -4.13 -0.03
N LYS A 100 -6.48 -4.90 0.88
CA LYS A 100 -7.06 -5.24 2.17
C LYS A 100 -6.21 -4.64 3.25
N LEU A 101 -6.83 -3.86 4.12
CA LEU A 101 -6.17 -3.26 5.27
C LEU A 101 -6.86 -3.73 6.54
N ARG A 102 -6.06 -4.10 7.53
CA ARG A 102 -6.57 -4.54 8.84
C ARG A 102 -5.71 -3.92 9.93
N SER A 103 -6.35 -3.36 10.94
CA SER A 103 -5.64 -2.86 12.10
C SER A 103 -6.37 -3.30 13.36
N VAL A 104 -5.60 -3.71 14.37
CA VAL A 104 -6.15 -4.08 15.68
C VAL A 104 -6.39 -2.84 16.51
N PHE A 105 -5.57 -1.79 16.32
CA PHE A 105 -5.56 -0.63 17.20
C PHE A 105 -5.96 0.68 16.53
N ASP A 106 -6.04 0.72 15.21
CA ASP A 106 -6.29 1.96 14.48
C ASP A 106 -7.73 2.00 13.95
N PRO A 107 -8.62 2.77 14.59
CA PRO A 107 -9.98 2.90 14.11
C PRO A 107 -10.12 3.76 12.86
N SER A 108 -9.05 4.44 12.43
CA SER A 108 -9.10 5.26 11.23
C SER A 108 -9.03 4.44 9.94
N ILE A 109 -8.65 3.16 10.02
CA ILE A 109 -8.65 2.29 8.84
C ILE A 109 -10.10 2.05 8.41
N SER A 110 -10.42 2.50 7.19
CA SER A 110 -11.79 2.43 6.67
C SER A 110 -11.75 2.15 5.17
N GLY A 111 -12.94 1.85 4.61
CA GLY A 111 -13.09 1.69 3.17
C GLY A 111 -12.72 2.96 2.42
N GLN A 112 -13.02 4.12 3.00
CA GLN A 112 -12.68 5.40 2.39
C GLN A 112 -11.16 5.58 2.25
N SER A 113 -10.39 5.19 3.27
CA SER A 113 -8.93 5.25 3.20
C SER A 113 -8.38 4.33 2.12
N ALA A 114 -8.89 3.10 2.03
CA ALA A 114 -8.46 2.16 1.02
C ALA A 114 -8.80 2.66 -0.39
N ASP A 115 -9.99 3.22 -0.59
CA ASP A 115 -10.37 3.81 -1.87
C ASP A 115 -9.44 4.93 -2.28
N GLU A 116 -9.11 5.81 -1.32
CA GLU A 116 -8.25 6.95 -1.56
C GLU A 116 -6.84 6.53 -1.98
N TYR A 117 -6.27 5.55 -1.27
CA TYR A 117 -4.94 5.03 -1.61
C TYR A 117 -4.93 4.42 -3.01
N LEU A 118 -5.96 3.64 -3.33
CA LEU A 118 -6.06 3.01 -4.66
C LEU A 118 -6.23 4.05 -5.76
N LEU A 119 -7.06 5.06 -5.54
CA LEU A 119 -7.25 6.11 -6.53
C LEU A 119 -5.97 6.90 -6.76
N ASN A 120 -5.26 7.24 -5.68
CA ASN A 120 -3.99 7.94 -5.78
C ASN A 120 -2.95 7.11 -6.53
N PHE A 121 -2.89 5.81 -6.25
CA PHE A 121 -1.98 4.91 -6.94
C PHE A 121 -2.32 4.82 -8.45
N LYS A 122 -3.61 4.70 -8.77
CA LYS A 122 -4.07 4.68 -10.15
C LYS A 122 -3.62 5.93 -10.91
N GLN A 123 -3.82 7.09 -10.30
CA GLN A 123 -3.40 8.35 -10.91
C GLN A 123 -1.89 8.42 -11.11
N LEU A 124 -1.14 7.95 -10.12
CA LEU A 124 0.30 7.94 -10.19
C LEU A 124 0.81 7.08 -11.35
N ILE A 125 0.30 5.86 -11.47
CA ILE A 125 0.79 4.92 -12.46
C ILE A 125 0.32 5.30 -13.87
N GLU A 126 -0.91 5.76 -14.02
CA GLU A 126 -1.45 6.12 -15.33
C GLU A 126 -0.83 7.41 -15.87
N ASN A 127 -0.50 8.35 -14.99
CA ASN A 127 0.16 9.58 -15.40
C ASN A 127 1.59 9.35 -15.90
N GLN A 128 2.25 8.31 -15.41
CA GLN A 128 3.62 8.01 -15.82
C GLN A 128 3.72 7.29 -17.15
N GLN A 129 2.60 6.88 -17.71
CA GLN A 129 2.56 6.21 -19.01
C GLN A 129 2.41 7.17 -20.18
N ARG A 130 2.33 8.46 -19.92
CA ARG A 130 2.19 9.48 -20.95
C ARG A 130 3.55 9.93 -21.47
#